data_fad9a813bb6c4eb226c9b0f964ac516f
#
_entry.id   fad9a813bb6c4eb226c9b0f964ac516f
#
_cell.length_a   1.000
_cell.length_b   1.000
_cell.length_c   1.000
_cell.angle_alpha   90.00
_cell.angle_beta   90.00
_cell.angle_gamma   90.00
#
_symmetry.space_group_name_H-M   'P 1'
#
loop_
_entity.id
_entity.type
_entity.pdbx_description
1 polymer ?
#
loop_
_entity_poly.entity_id
_entity_poly.type
_entity_poly.pdbx_seq_one_letter_code
_entity_poly.pdbx_strand_id
1 'polypeptide(L)'
;MIPLLLPILLQTLAADSGEVHLRNIRQLTFGGQNAEAYFSRSGRQIILQRTAADSGCDQEFVMNVDGTGLHRVSSGKGRTTCGYFFADDRRIFYATTEHAGAACPPRPDYSKGYVWALYNYDIYVANADGSGARRITDNPGYDAEGTLSPDGKTIVFTSLRDGDLDIYTMDVDGTHLKRLTHTLGYDGGPFFSPDGKQIVYRAWHPQTATDSSDYRALIAQNLVRPVRMDIWVMDADGSHQRQVTNLDGASFAPYFHPDGKRIIFASNYKNPRSRNFDLYLVNSDGSGLEQITTNPEFDAFPMFSPDGKQLVWASNRHGKVQGETNVFIADWIETP
;
A
#
# COMPACT_ATOMS: atom_id res chain seq x y z
N MET A 1 -12.08 -41.90 -6.86
CA MET A 1 -12.56 -40.82 -7.72
C MET A 1 -11.75 -39.60 -7.35
N ILE A 2 -10.83 -39.20 -8.19
CA ILE A 2 -10.05 -37.95 -8.01
C ILE A 2 -10.97 -36.83 -8.51
N PRO A 3 -11.30 -35.79 -7.71
CA PRO A 3 -12.08 -34.66 -8.21
C PRO A 3 -11.26 -33.95 -9.30
N LEU A 4 -11.78 -33.90 -10.52
CA LEU A 4 -11.28 -33.01 -11.55
C LEU A 4 -11.46 -31.56 -11.02
N LEU A 5 -10.38 -30.94 -10.57
CA LEU A 5 -10.30 -29.50 -10.42
C LEU A 5 -10.37 -28.89 -11.82
N LEU A 6 -11.58 -28.48 -12.25
CA LEU A 6 -11.70 -27.60 -13.40
C LEU A 6 -10.88 -26.34 -13.10
N PRO A 7 -10.01 -25.88 -14.01
CA PRO A 7 -9.35 -24.59 -13.86
C PRO A 7 -10.46 -23.53 -13.78
N ILE A 8 -10.42 -22.71 -12.73
CA ILE A 8 -11.25 -21.48 -12.66
C ILE A 8 -10.68 -20.59 -13.75
N LEU A 9 -11.32 -20.58 -14.92
CA LEU A 9 -11.06 -19.57 -15.94
C LEU A 9 -11.48 -18.23 -15.34
N LEU A 10 -10.50 -17.40 -14.96
CA LEU A 10 -10.77 -16.03 -14.55
C LEU A 10 -11.48 -15.32 -15.70
N GLN A 11 -12.70 -14.89 -15.46
CA GLN A 11 -13.49 -14.19 -16.44
C GLN A 11 -12.83 -12.85 -16.75
N THR A 12 -12.54 -12.58 -18.02
CA THR A 12 -12.11 -11.26 -18.46
C THR A 12 -13.28 -10.29 -18.40
N LEU A 13 -13.09 -9.19 -17.72
CA LEU A 13 -14.08 -8.11 -17.57
C LEU A 13 -13.80 -7.01 -18.60
N ALA A 14 -14.86 -6.33 -19.06
CA ALA A 14 -14.71 -5.13 -19.85
C ALA A 14 -14.23 -3.97 -18.97
N ALA A 15 -13.36 -3.12 -19.51
CA ALA A 15 -13.04 -1.84 -18.89
C ALA A 15 -14.25 -0.90 -18.97
N ASP A 16 -14.42 -0.04 -17.96
CA ASP A 16 -15.45 0.98 -17.96
C ASP A 16 -15.13 2.06 -19.04
N SER A 17 -16.15 2.81 -19.41
CA SER A 17 -15.99 3.89 -20.39
C SER A 17 -15.01 4.94 -19.84
N GLY A 18 -13.90 5.16 -20.54
CA GLY A 18 -12.83 6.08 -20.14
C GLY A 18 -11.60 5.41 -19.54
N GLU A 19 -11.63 4.13 -19.20
CA GLU A 19 -10.46 3.37 -18.71
C GLU A 19 -9.57 2.92 -19.87
N VAL A 20 -9.06 3.87 -20.64
CA VAL A 20 -8.38 3.63 -21.92
C VAL A 20 -7.06 2.87 -21.79
N HIS A 21 -6.44 2.90 -20.64
CA HIS A 21 -5.19 2.20 -20.32
C HIS A 21 -5.37 0.75 -19.90
N LEU A 22 -6.60 0.31 -19.60
CA LEU A 22 -6.87 -1.01 -19.04
C LEU A 22 -7.46 -1.96 -20.08
N ARG A 23 -6.88 -3.14 -20.22
CA ARG A 23 -7.38 -4.23 -21.06
C ARG A 23 -7.36 -5.55 -20.29
N ASN A 24 -8.23 -6.47 -20.69
CA ASN A 24 -8.26 -7.82 -20.12
C ASN A 24 -8.33 -7.81 -18.57
N ILE A 25 -9.17 -6.97 -18.01
CA ILE A 25 -9.33 -6.86 -16.54
C ILE A 25 -9.76 -8.23 -16.00
N ARG A 26 -9.10 -8.70 -14.95
CA ARG A 26 -9.43 -9.95 -14.26
C ARG A 26 -9.50 -9.71 -12.76
N GLN A 27 -10.50 -10.28 -12.11
CA GLN A 27 -10.62 -10.31 -10.66
C GLN A 27 -9.84 -11.50 -10.11
N LEU A 28 -8.91 -11.29 -9.18
CA LEU A 28 -8.04 -12.33 -8.63
C LEU A 28 -8.50 -12.87 -7.27
N THR A 29 -9.25 -12.08 -6.50
CA THR A 29 -9.77 -12.48 -5.19
C THR A 29 -11.29 -12.34 -5.14
N PHE A 30 -11.94 -13.08 -4.24
CA PHE A 30 -13.39 -13.09 -4.13
C PHE A 30 -13.77 -13.13 -2.65
N GLY A 31 -14.57 -12.15 -2.22
CA GLY A 31 -15.06 -12.02 -0.84
C GLY A 31 -14.02 -11.55 0.17
N GLY A 32 -14.48 -10.95 1.27
CA GLY A 32 -13.67 -10.33 2.30
C GLY A 32 -13.14 -8.96 1.91
N GLN A 33 -12.06 -8.52 2.57
CA GLN A 33 -11.35 -7.30 2.25
C GLN A 33 -9.93 -7.67 1.82
N ASN A 34 -9.57 -7.37 0.57
CA ASN A 34 -8.28 -7.69 -0.02
C ASN A 34 -7.69 -6.39 -0.58
N ALA A 35 -6.51 -6.01 -0.12
CA ALA A 35 -5.87 -4.75 -0.47
C ALA A 35 -4.34 -4.87 -0.47
N GLU A 36 -3.66 -3.79 -0.85
CA GLU A 36 -2.20 -3.71 -0.84
C GLU A 36 -1.54 -4.89 -1.55
N ALA A 37 -1.97 -5.13 -2.78
CA ALA A 37 -1.50 -6.24 -3.60
C ALA A 37 -0.25 -5.81 -4.38
N TYR A 38 0.89 -6.43 -4.10
CA TYR A 38 2.19 -6.04 -4.66
C TYR A 38 2.88 -7.21 -5.35
N PHE A 39 3.42 -6.95 -6.55
CA PHE A 39 4.15 -7.96 -7.31
C PHE A 39 5.46 -8.38 -6.66
N SER A 40 5.81 -9.65 -6.81
CA SER A 40 7.18 -10.13 -6.61
C SER A 40 8.10 -9.57 -7.71
N ARG A 41 9.42 -9.61 -7.48
CA ARG A 41 10.42 -9.08 -8.42
C ARG A 41 10.36 -9.74 -9.80
N SER A 42 10.02 -11.02 -9.86
CA SER A 42 9.83 -11.76 -11.13
C SER A 42 8.47 -11.48 -11.80
N GLY A 43 7.54 -10.81 -11.14
CA GLY A 43 6.17 -10.60 -11.61
C GLY A 43 5.30 -11.86 -11.60
N ARG A 44 5.76 -12.97 -11.00
CA ARG A 44 5.02 -14.24 -11.00
C ARG A 44 4.09 -14.43 -9.83
N GLN A 45 4.31 -13.69 -8.74
CA GLN A 45 3.52 -13.78 -7.51
C GLN A 45 3.06 -12.39 -7.08
N ILE A 46 2.04 -12.37 -6.24
CA ILE A 46 1.47 -11.19 -5.59
C ILE A 46 1.39 -11.49 -4.10
N ILE A 47 1.87 -10.59 -3.26
CA ILE A 47 1.60 -10.54 -1.82
C ILE A 47 0.47 -9.55 -1.59
N LEU A 48 -0.44 -9.85 -0.65
CA LEU A 48 -1.58 -8.98 -0.34
C LEU A 48 -2.01 -9.15 1.11
N GLN A 49 -2.53 -8.07 1.68
CA GLN A 49 -3.26 -8.17 2.94
C GLN A 49 -4.71 -8.58 2.70
N ARG A 50 -5.24 -9.43 3.56
CA ARG A 50 -6.59 -9.94 3.48
C ARG A 50 -7.22 -10.09 4.86
N THR A 51 -8.44 -9.55 5.03
CA THR A 51 -9.37 -9.94 6.08
C THR A 51 -10.35 -10.95 5.48
N ALA A 52 -10.16 -12.23 5.78
CA ALA A 52 -11.12 -13.26 5.40
C ALA A 52 -12.38 -13.18 6.29
N ALA A 53 -13.49 -13.73 5.82
CA ALA A 53 -14.79 -13.65 6.54
C ALA A 53 -14.74 -14.26 7.97
N ASP A 54 -13.82 -15.20 8.21
CA ASP A 54 -13.59 -15.89 9.47
C ASP A 54 -12.40 -15.33 10.27
N SER A 55 -11.65 -14.37 9.74
CA SER A 55 -10.54 -13.72 10.41
C SER A 55 -11.00 -12.44 11.12
N GLY A 56 -10.51 -12.21 12.33
CA GLY A 56 -10.86 -10.99 13.09
C GLY A 56 -10.18 -9.73 12.54
N CYS A 57 -9.06 -9.86 11.83
CA CYS A 57 -8.28 -8.77 11.25
C CYS A 57 -7.39 -9.24 10.09
N ASP A 58 -6.73 -8.27 9.46
CA ASP A 58 -5.89 -8.50 8.29
C ASP A 58 -4.73 -9.44 8.58
N GLN A 59 -4.43 -10.27 7.59
CA GLN A 59 -3.29 -11.19 7.54
C GLN A 59 -2.66 -11.09 6.15
N GLU A 60 -1.37 -11.45 6.04
CA GLU A 60 -0.68 -11.49 4.75
C GLU A 60 -0.85 -12.84 4.05
N PHE A 61 -1.07 -12.75 2.76
CA PHE A 61 -1.22 -13.87 1.85
C PHE A 61 -0.33 -13.70 0.63
N VAL A 62 0.05 -14.82 0.02
CA VAL A 62 0.72 -14.87 -1.29
C VAL A 62 -0.13 -15.69 -2.25
N MET A 63 -0.16 -15.31 -3.52
CA MET A 63 -0.78 -16.04 -4.62
C MET A 63 0.05 -15.90 -5.89
N ASN A 64 -0.20 -16.76 -6.86
CA ASN A 64 0.32 -16.58 -8.22
C ASN A 64 -0.40 -15.41 -8.92
N VAL A 65 0.26 -14.79 -9.89
CA VAL A 65 -0.29 -13.66 -10.66
C VAL A 65 -1.57 -14.01 -11.45
N ASP A 66 -1.82 -15.31 -11.65
CA ASP A 66 -3.06 -15.83 -12.25
C ASP A 66 -4.20 -16.04 -11.22
N GLY A 67 -4.00 -15.67 -9.95
CA GLY A 67 -4.97 -15.81 -8.86
C GLY A 67 -4.98 -17.20 -8.21
N THR A 68 -4.18 -18.15 -8.70
CA THR A 68 -4.08 -19.49 -8.11
C THR A 68 -3.14 -19.51 -6.91
N GLY A 69 -3.22 -20.57 -6.10
CA GLY A 69 -2.26 -20.82 -5.03
C GLY A 69 -2.35 -19.86 -3.84
N LEU A 70 -3.46 -19.14 -3.65
CA LEU A 70 -3.64 -18.22 -2.51
C LEU A 70 -3.45 -18.96 -1.18
N HIS A 71 -2.49 -18.53 -0.37
CA HIS A 71 -2.20 -19.10 0.94
C HIS A 71 -1.69 -18.01 1.90
N ARG A 72 -1.96 -18.21 3.21
CA ARG A 72 -1.50 -17.27 4.25
C ARG A 72 -0.02 -17.49 4.53
N VAL A 73 0.72 -16.38 4.67
CA VAL A 73 2.16 -16.35 4.98
C VAL A 73 2.47 -15.67 6.31
N SER A 74 1.52 -14.97 6.92
CA SER A 74 1.62 -14.49 8.30
C SER A 74 1.16 -15.55 9.31
N SER A 75 1.51 -15.38 10.58
CA SER A 75 1.25 -16.35 11.65
C SER A 75 -0.23 -16.60 11.96
N GLY A 76 -1.10 -15.67 11.60
CA GLY A 76 -2.52 -15.64 12.01
C GLY A 76 -2.75 -15.01 13.37
N LYS A 77 -1.71 -14.49 14.03
CA LYS A 77 -1.79 -13.77 15.31
C LYS A 77 -1.71 -12.27 15.08
N GLY A 78 -2.40 -11.51 15.93
CA GLY A 78 -2.43 -10.07 15.81
C GLY A 78 -3.02 -9.62 14.47
N ARG A 79 -2.69 -8.39 14.06
CA ARG A 79 -3.00 -7.81 12.75
C ARG A 79 -1.71 -7.73 11.94
N THR A 80 -1.76 -8.09 10.67
CA THR A 80 -0.62 -8.04 9.75
C THR A 80 -0.98 -7.26 8.50
N THR A 81 -0.08 -6.40 8.01
CA THR A 81 -0.32 -5.47 6.90
C THR A 81 0.97 -5.17 6.14
N CYS A 82 0.85 -4.52 4.99
CA CYS A 82 1.96 -3.94 4.21
C CYS A 82 3.07 -4.95 3.89
N GLY A 83 2.66 -6.12 3.37
CA GLY A 83 3.61 -7.14 2.94
C GLY A 83 4.35 -6.77 1.67
N TYR A 84 5.63 -7.15 1.56
CA TYR A 84 6.44 -6.92 0.38
C TYR A 84 7.44 -8.06 0.15
N PHE A 85 7.81 -8.31 -1.12
CA PHE A 85 8.82 -9.31 -1.46
C PHE A 85 10.24 -8.74 -1.39
N PHE A 86 11.20 -9.57 -0.97
CA PHE A 86 12.60 -9.32 -1.27
C PHE A 86 12.93 -9.58 -2.74
N ALA A 87 14.08 -9.06 -3.19
CA ALA A 87 14.51 -9.17 -4.59
C ALA A 87 14.72 -10.60 -5.08
N ASP A 88 14.84 -11.56 -4.18
CA ASP A 88 15.06 -12.99 -4.49
C ASP A 88 13.75 -13.79 -4.69
N ASP A 89 12.58 -13.16 -4.48
CA ASP A 89 11.24 -13.77 -4.48
C ASP A 89 11.07 -14.95 -3.48
N ARG A 90 12.07 -15.21 -2.66
CA ARG A 90 12.09 -16.31 -1.67
C ARG A 90 11.81 -15.84 -0.27
N ARG A 91 11.95 -14.56 -0.02
CA ARG A 91 11.69 -13.93 1.27
C ARG A 91 10.69 -12.80 1.10
N ILE A 92 9.98 -12.56 2.18
CA ILE A 92 9.00 -11.47 2.34
C ILE A 92 9.28 -10.73 3.64
N PHE A 93 8.78 -9.53 3.73
CA PHE A 93 8.62 -8.82 4.99
C PHE A 93 7.23 -8.19 5.08
N TYR A 94 6.77 -7.95 6.28
CA TYR A 94 5.45 -7.40 6.57
C TYR A 94 5.46 -6.74 7.95
N ALA A 95 4.50 -5.85 8.19
CA ALA A 95 4.29 -5.27 9.50
C ALA A 95 3.24 -6.08 10.29
N THR A 96 3.51 -6.40 11.56
CA THR A 96 2.59 -7.19 12.39
C THR A 96 2.59 -6.74 13.85
N THR A 97 1.45 -6.92 14.52
CA THR A 97 1.29 -6.67 15.96
C THR A 97 1.42 -7.95 16.79
N GLU A 98 1.83 -9.07 16.21
CA GLU A 98 1.84 -10.38 16.88
C GLU A 98 2.70 -10.44 18.15
N HIS A 99 3.77 -9.62 18.23
CA HIS A 99 4.62 -9.48 19.41
C HIS A 99 3.90 -8.85 20.59
N ALA A 100 2.86 -8.03 20.35
CA ALA A 100 2.03 -7.41 21.37
C ALA A 100 0.87 -8.30 21.84
N GLY A 101 0.59 -9.39 21.10
CA GLY A 101 -0.42 -10.37 21.47
C GLY A 101 -1.05 -11.09 20.27
N ALA A 102 -1.69 -12.22 20.56
CA ALA A 102 -2.32 -13.03 19.52
C ALA A 102 -3.68 -12.48 19.04
N ALA A 103 -4.35 -11.66 19.84
CA ALA A 103 -5.65 -11.11 19.49
C ALA A 103 -5.52 -9.94 18.51
N CYS A 104 -6.56 -9.74 17.70
CA CYS A 104 -6.67 -8.54 16.88
C CYS A 104 -6.74 -7.29 17.77
N PRO A 105 -5.96 -6.24 17.50
CA PRO A 105 -6.08 -5.00 18.23
C PRO A 105 -7.48 -4.38 18.03
N PRO A 106 -8.01 -3.65 19.03
CA PRO A 106 -9.34 -3.05 18.95
C PRO A 106 -9.40 -2.00 17.82
N ARG A 107 -10.56 -1.89 17.18
CA ARG A 107 -10.80 -0.80 16.21
C ARG A 107 -10.80 0.55 16.91
N PRO A 108 -10.34 1.63 16.25
CA PRO A 108 -10.42 2.97 16.81
C PRO A 108 -11.88 3.44 16.96
N ASP A 109 -12.09 4.39 17.86
CA ASP A 109 -13.38 5.07 18.00
C ASP A 109 -13.57 6.07 16.84
N TYR A 110 -14.57 5.83 16.01
CA TYR A 110 -14.94 6.69 14.89
C TYR A 110 -15.96 7.78 15.24
N SER A 111 -16.35 7.94 16.50
CA SER A 111 -17.37 8.93 16.91
C SER A 111 -17.00 10.37 16.58
N LYS A 112 -15.69 10.67 16.46
CA LYS A 112 -15.14 11.98 16.08
C LYS A 112 -14.67 12.07 14.62
N GLY A 113 -15.11 11.16 13.76
CA GLY A 113 -14.76 11.08 12.36
C GLY A 113 -13.81 9.92 12.04
N TYR A 114 -13.48 9.80 10.74
CA TYR A 114 -12.63 8.74 10.26
C TYR A 114 -11.15 8.99 10.63
N VAL A 115 -10.54 7.99 11.25
CA VAL A 115 -9.12 8.00 11.64
C VAL A 115 -8.48 6.65 11.34
N TRP A 116 -7.18 6.63 11.09
CA TRP A 116 -6.37 5.42 11.08
C TRP A 116 -5.73 5.22 12.45
N ALA A 117 -5.76 3.99 12.94
CA ALA A 117 -5.06 3.59 14.14
C ALA A 117 -3.62 3.22 13.81
N LEU A 118 -2.69 3.80 14.53
CA LEU A 118 -1.27 3.51 14.48
C LEU A 118 -0.99 2.42 15.52
N TYR A 119 -1.34 1.19 15.15
CA TYR A 119 -1.11 0.05 16.03
C TYR A 119 0.39 -0.15 16.26
N ASN A 120 0.73 -0.81 17.35
CA ASN A 120 2.12 -1.18 17.66
C ASN A 120 2.59 -2.27 16.68
N TYR A 121 2.90 -1.86 15.45
CA TYR A 121 3.46 -2.72 14.42
C TYR A 121 4.96 -2.75 14.51
N ASP A 122 5.53 -3.93 14.23
CA ASP A 122 6.92 -4.08 13.88
C ASP A 122 7.07 -4.82 12.56
N ILE A 123 8.19 -4.58 11.90
CA ILE A 123 8.54 -5.25 10.66
C ILE A 123 9.16 -6.60 10.96
N TYR A 124 8.62 -7.63 10.34
CA TYR A 124 9.09 -9.02 10.38
C TYR A 124 9.55 -9.43 9.00
N VAL A 125 10.56 -10.29 8.94
CA VAL A 125 11.00 -10.98 7.72
C VAL A 125 10.68 -12.45 7.85
N ALA A 126 10.31 -13.09 6.73
CA ALA A 126 10.01 -14.52 6.67
C ALA A 126 10.39 -15.07 5.29
N ASN A 127 10.39 -16.40 5.16
CA ASN A 127 10.37 -17.04 3.86
C ASN A 127 9.04 -16.76 3.15
N ALA A 128 8.99 -16.84 1.82
CA ALA A 128 7.78 -16.59 1.04
C ALA A 128 6.65 -17.62 1.29
N ASP A 129 6.95 -18.74 1.93
CA ASP A 129 5.97 -19.71 2.43
C ASP A 129 5.46 -19.40 3.85
N GLY A 130 5.93 -18.31 4.47
CA GLY A 130 5.59 -17.88 5.82
C GLY A 130 6.44 -18.51 6.92
N SER A 131 7.34 -19.44 6.61
CA SER A 131 8.21 -20.06 7.61
C SER A 131 9.36 -19.12 8.02
N GLY A 132 9.97 -19.39 9.18
CA GLY A 132 11.17 -18.69 9.64
C GLY A 132 10.96 -17.22 9.97
N ALA A 133 9.75 -16.79 10.30
CA ALA A 133 9.43 -15.41 10.66
C ALA A 133 10.28 -14.92 11.82
N ARG A 134 10.89 -13.74 11.68
CA ARG A 134 11.66 -13.06 12.73
C ARG A 134 11.45 -11.55 12.67
N ARG A 135 11.38 -10.92 13.82
CA ARG A 135 11.26 -9.49 14.02
C ARG A 135 12.57 -8.79 13.66
N ILE A 136 12.51 -7.65 12.96
CA ILE A 136 13.69 -6.83 12.61
C ILE A 136 13.59 -5.38 13.10
N THR A 137 12.42 -4.93 13.55
CA THR A 137 12.26 -3.69 14.33
C THR A 137 11.68 -4.05 15.70
N ASP A 138 11.98 -3.24 16.73
CA ASP A 138 11.54 -3.49 18.11
C ASP A 138 11.21 -2.20 18.86
N ASN A 139 10.92 -1.13 18.15
CA ASN A 139 10.57 0.16 18.71
C ASN A 139 9.10 0.18 19.18
N PRO A 140 8.79 0.69 20.39
CA PRO A 140 7.41 0.90 20.80
C PRO A 140 6.70 1.88 19.86
N GLY A 141 5.61 1.46 19.22
CA GLY A 141 4.82 2.30 18.34
C GLY A 141 4.59 1.69 16.96
N TYR A 142 4.54 2.53 15.95
CA TYR A 142 4.22 2.16 14.58
C TYR A 142 5.49 2.09 13.73
N ASP A 143 5.83 0.89 13.27
CA ASP A 143 6.81 0.63 12.22
C ASP A 143 6.12 -0.20 11.12
N ALA A 144 5.75 0.41 10.01
CA ALA A 144 4.99 -0.25 8.95
C ALA A 144 5.22 0.38 7.56
N GLU A 145 4.45 -0.04 6.56
CA GLU A 145 4.47 0.48 5.19
C GLU A 145 5.85 0.34 4.52
N GLY A 146 6.54 -0.77 4.84
CA GLY A 146 7.87 -1.04 4.33
C GLY A 146 7.87 -1.42 2.86
N THR A 147 8.82 -0.88 2.07
CA THR A 147 9.09 -1.30 0.69
C THR A 147 10.59 -1.39 0.44
N LEU A 148 10.99 -2.12 -0.60
CA LEU A 148 12.37 -2.47 -0.86
C LEU A 148 12.98 -1.60 -1.98
N SER A 149 14.24 -1.18 -1.80
CA SER A 149 15.01 -0.54 -2.86
C SER A 149 15.23 -1.48 -4.05
N PRO A 150 15.36 -0.97 -5.29
CA PRO A 150 15.56 -1.80 -6.48
C PRO A 150 16.81 -2.69 -6.44
N ASP A 151 17.85 -2.28 -5.70
CA ASP A 151 19.08 -3.07 -5.50
C ASP A 151 18.93 -4.14 -4.41
N GLY A 152 17.78 -4.17 -3.71
CA GLY A 152 17.44 -5.18 -2.71
C GLY A 152 18.16 -5.04 -1.37
N LYS A 153 18.77 -3.89 -1.06
CA LYS A 153 19.60 -3.72 0.14
C LYS A 153 18.98 -2.88 1.24
N THR A 154 18.04 -2.01 0.89
CA THR A 154 17.45 -1.01 1.81
C THR A 154 15.95 -1.17 1.87
N ILE A 155 15.40 -1.18 3.08
CA ILE A 155 13.96 -1.03 3.34
C ILE A 155 13.71 0.43 3.66
N VAL A 156 12.74 1.06 2.97
CA VAL A 156 12.15 2.34 3.35
C VAL A 156 10.80 2.08 4.00
N PHE A 157 10.47 2.77 5.09
CA PHE A 157 9.26 2.51 5.87
C PHE A 157 8.79 3.74 6.65
N THR A 158 7.58 3.70 7.18
CA THR A 158 6.99 4.73 8.04
C THR A 158 7.15 4.34 9.51
N SER A 159 7.57 5.28 10.35
CA SER A 159 7.76 5.06 11.79
C SER A 159 7.30 6.24 12.63
N LEU A 160 6.76 5.93 13.83
CA LEU A 160 6.38 6.90 14.86
C LEU A 160 7.46 7.06 15.96
N ARG A 161 8.65 6.49 15.79
CA ARG A 161 9.68 6.36 16.84
C ARG A 161 10.16 7.66 17.47
N ASP A 162 10.16 8.76 16.71
CA ASP A 162 10.57 10.08 17.18
C ASP A 162 9.38 11.00 17.54
N GLY A 163 8.18 10.40 17.70
CA GLY A 163 6.95 11.11 18.11
C GLY A 163 6.21 11.80 16.99
N ASP A 164 6.61 11.57 15.74
CA ASP A 164 5.94 12.00 14.53
C ASP A 164 5.93 10.87 13.50
N LEU A 165 5.03 10.91 12.53
CA LEU A 165 5.00 9.93 11.44
C LEU A 165 5.94 10.36 10.34
N ASP A 166 7.11 9.74 10.33
CA ASP A 166 8.20 10.04 9.40
C ASP A 166 8.64 8.84 8.60
N ILE A 167 9.33 9.12 7.51
CA ILE A 167 9.94 8.11 6.67
C ILE A 167 11.37 7.82 7.13
N TYR A 168 11.67 6.54 7.24
CA TYR A 168 12.98 6.00 7.63
C TYR A 168 13.49 5.02 6.59
N THR A 169 14.79 4.82 6.57
CA THR A 169 15.45 3.72 5.88
C THR A 169 16.25 2.88 6.86
N MET A 170 16.41 1.60 6.54
CA MET A 170 17.31 0.67 7.23
C MET A 170 17.84 -0.37 6.23
N ASP A 171 18.93 -1.02 6.56
CA ASP A 171 19.37 -2.19 5.81
C ASP A 171 18.37 -3.35 6.01
N VAL A 172 18.36 -4.31 5.08
CA VAL A 172 17.42 -5.44 5.10
C VAL A 172 17.52 -6.36 6.33
N ASP A 173 18.56 -6.22 7.13
CA ASP A 173 18.74 -6.92 8.40
C ASP A 173 18.26 -6.12 9.62
N GLY A 174 17.79 -4.88 9.43
CA GLY A 174 17.29 -3.97 10.47
C GLY A 174 18.35 -2.98 10.99
N THR A 175 19.57 -3.01 10.46
CA THR A 175 20.66 -2.10 10.87
C THR A 175 20.68 -0.80 10.07
N HIS A 176 21.57 0.13 10.43
CA HIS A 176 21.81 1.43 9.76
C HIS A 176 20.55 2.28 9.57
N LEU A 177 19.74 2.34 10.63
CA LEU A 177 18.52 3.14 10.65
C LEU A 177 18.83 4.63 10.42
N LYS A 178 18.08 5.25 9.49
CA LYS A 178 18.19 6.68 9.16
C LYS A 178 16.81 7.29 8.97
N ARG A 179 16.51 8.40 9.65
CA ARG A 179 15.34 9.24 9.43
C ARG A 179 15.55 10.13 8.20
N LEU A 180 14.55 10.20 7.32
CA LEU A 180 14.58 10.98 6.08
C LEU A 180 13.71 12.23 6.12
N THR A 181 12.55 12.19 6.82
CA THR A 181 11.65 13.34 6.95
C THR A 181 11.63 13.86 8.38
N HIS A 182 11.36 15.17 8.57
CA HIS A 182 11.48 15.85 9.87
C HIS A 182 10.42 16.95 10.06
N THR A 183 9.58 17.20 9.06
CA THR A 183 8.53 18.22 9.13
C THR A 183 7.36 17.68 9.90
N LEU A 184 6.85 18.44 10.88
CA LEU A 184 5.68 18.03 11.65
C LEU A 184 4.53 17.67 10.71
N GLY A 185 4.00 16.46 10.84
CA GLY A 185 2.88 15.98 10.05
C GLY A 185 2.99 14.51 9.71
N TYR A 186 2.15 14.07 8.82
CA TYR A 186 2.12 12.71 8.34
C TYR A 186 2.97 12.57 7.07
N ASP A 187 4.00 11.74 7.12
CA ASP A 187 4.77 11.27 5.97
C ASP A 187 4.73 9.74 5.96
N GLY A 188 4.21 9.10 4.89
CA GLY A 188 4.09 7.65 4.89
C GLY A 188 3.84 7.01 3.53
N GLY A 189 3.81 5.67 3.52
CA GLY A 189 3.62 4.84 2.34
C GLY A 189 4.68 5.04 1.27
N PRO A 190 5.99 4.97 1.62
CA PRO A 190 7.07 5.29 0.71
C PRO A 190 7.35 4.15 -0.27
N PHE A 191 7.70 4.52 -1.53
CA PHE A 191 8.20 3.61 -2.57
C PHE A 191 9.41 4.21 -3.27
N PHE A 192 10.42 3.40 -3.54
CA PHE A 192 11.55 3.83 -4.37
C PHE A 192 11.16 3.97 -5.85
N SER A 193 11.82 4.90 -6.55
CA SER A 193 11.80 4.94 -8.01
C SER A 193 12.50 3.71 -8.60
N PRO A 194 12.21 3.33 -9.87
CA PRO A 194 12.83 2.16 -10.51
C PRO A 194 14.36 2.20 -10.56
N ASP A 195 14.97 3.39 -10.58
CA ASP A 195 16.43 3.60 -10.55
C ASP A 195 17.00 3.74 -9.12
N GLY A 196 16.13 3.71 -8.10
CA GLY A 196 16.49 3.81 -6.69
C GLY A 196 16.95 5.19 -6.22
N LYS A 197 16.85 6.24 -7.06
CA LYS A 197 17.36 7.57 -6.72
C LYS A 197 16.35 8.46 -6.02
N GLN A 198 15.06 8.15 -6.13
CA GLN A 198 13.99 8.91 -5.51
C GLN A 198 13.08 8.01 -4.68
N ILE A 199 12.32 8.63 -3.79
CA ILE A 199 11.26 8.02 -3.00
C ILE A 199 10.00 8.86 -3.22
N VAL A 200 8.90 8.21 -3.64
CA VAL A 200 7.56 8.78 -3.64
C VAL A 200 6.85 8.39 -2.36
N TYR A 201 6.07 9.30 -1.80
CA TYR A 201 5.31 9.07 -0.56
C TYR A 201 4.07 9.96 -0.52
N ARG A 202 3.16 9.69 0.39
CA ARG A 202 2.04 10.60 0.69
C ARG A 202 2.36 11.42 1.93
N ALA A 203 1.95 12.68 1.94
CA ALA A 203 2.19 13.55 3.08
C ALA A 203 1.07 14.55 3.32
N TRP A 204 0.95 14.95 4.58
CA TRP A 204 0.15 16.09 5.03
C TRP A 204 0.86 16.79 6.17
N HIS A 205 1.10 18.08 6.01
CA HIS A 205 1.76 18.92 7.03
C HIS A 205 0.80 19.98 7.53
N PRO A 206 0.61 20.14 8.86
CA PRO A 206 -0.24 21.17 9.45
C PRO A 206 0.16 22.58 8.99
N GLN A 207 -0.81 23.38 8.53
CA GLN A 207 -0.57 24.73 8.06
C GLN A 207 -0.92 25.80 9.11
N THR A 208 -1.69 25.43 10.13
CA THR A 208 -2.12 26.35 11.20
C THR A 208 -1.77 25.80 12.57
N ALA A 209 -1.79 26.67 13.60
CA ALA A 209 -1.61 26.25 14.98
C ALA A 209 -2.72 25.26 15.43
N THR A 210 -3.95 25.44 14.93
CA THR A 210 -5.08 24.56 15.20
C THR A 210 -4.84 23.17 14.59
N ASP A 211 -4.41 23.10 13.32
CA ASP A 211 -4.09 21.82 12.67
C ASP A 211 -2.97 21.09 13.40
N SER A 212 -1.92 21.83 13.81
CA SER A 212 -0.80 21.27 14.57
C SER A 212 -1.24 20.70 15.91
N SER A 213 -2.16 21.40 16.61
CA SER A 213 -2.70 20.94 17.90
C SER A 213 -3.58 19.70 17.73
N ASP A 214 -4.46 19.66 16.71
CA ASP A 214 -5.32 18.50 16.42
C ASP A 214 -4.47 17.27 16.04
N TYR A 215 -3.49 17.47 15.18
CA TYR A 215 -2.55 16.40 14.77
C TYR A 215 -1.82 15.81 15.97
N ARG A 216 -1.20 16.64 16.82
CA ARG A 216 -0.49 16.17 18.02
C ARG A 216 -1.41 15.45 19.01
N ALA A 217 -2.65 15.94 19.15
CA ALA A 217 -3.65 15.31 20.01
C ALA A 217 -4.08 13.91 19.50
N LEU A 218 -4.13 13.72 18.18
CA LEU A 218 -4.39 12.41 17.55
C LEU A 218 -3.18 11.48 17.69
N ILE A 219 -1.98 11.96 17.39
CA ILE A 219 -0.72 11.18 17.52
C ILE A 219 -0.55 10.69 18.96
N ALA A 220 -0.82 11.52 19.97
CA ALA A 220 -0.77 11.11 21.39
C ALA A 220 -1.76 9.98 21.74
N GLN A 221 -2.75 9.71 20.90
CA GLN A 221 -3.71 8.60 21.00
C GLN A 221 -3.40 7.46 20.02
N ASN A 222 -2.25 7.48 19.34
CA ASN A 222 -1.89 6.58 18.25
C ASN A 222 -2.92 6.59 17.11
N LEU A 223 -3.39 7.76 16.73
CA LEU A 223 -4.35 7.99 15.65
C LEU A 223 -3.81 9.02 14.67
N VAL A 224 -4.25 8.93 13.42
CA VAL A 224 -4.04 9.96 12.41
C VAL A 224 -5.30 10.13 11.56
N ARG A 225 -5.57 11.36 11.14
CA ARG A 225 -6.69 11.67 10.24
C ARG A 225 -6.20 11.71 8.78
N PRO A 226 -6.60 10.74 7.94
CA PRO A 226 -6.13 10.65 6.55
C PRO A 226 -6.92 11.58 5.63
N VAL A 227 -6.80 12.89 5.84
CA VAL A 227 -7.47 13.91 5.02
C VAL A 227 -6.44 14.82 4.38
N ARG A 228 -6.74 15.33 3.16
CA ARG A 228 -5.90 16.29 2.43
C ARG A 228 -4.45 15.85 2.25
N MET A 229 -4.22 14.54 2.13
CA MET A 229 -2.89 14.04 1.79
C MET A 229 -2.59 14.27 0.32
N ASP A 230 -1.37 14.68 0.04
CA ASP A 230 -0.84 14.85 -1.31
C ASP A 230 0.34 13.92 -1.56
N ILE A 231 0.67 13.76 -2.83
CA ILE A 231 1.83 12.97 -3.26
C ILE A 231 3.07 13.86 -3.26
N TRP A 232 4.13 13.36 -2.67
CA TRP A 232 5.44 13.99 -2.55
C TRP A 232 6.54 13.11 -3.09
N VAL A 233 7.64 13.71 -3.48
CA VAL A 233 8.87 13.02 -3.91
C VAL A 233 10.06 13.66 -3.21
N MET A 234 11.05 12.84 -2.85
CA MET A 234 12.34 13.25 -2.36
C MET A 234 13.45 12.42 -3.02
N ASP A 235 14.70 12.88 -2.91
CA ASP A 235 15.84 12.02 -3.25
C ASP A 235 15.97 10.88 -2.21
N ALA A 236 16.60 9.78 -2.59
CA ALA A 236 16.69 8.59 -1.73
C ALA A 236 17.45 8.84 -0.42
N ASP A 237 18.19 9.91 -0.31
CA ASP A 237 18.89 10.33 0.91
C ASP A 237 18.05 11.22 1.84
N GLY A 238 16.81 11.57 1.42
CA GLY A 238 15.86 12.44 2.13
C GLY A 238 15.95 13.92 1.73
N SER A 239 16.86 14.31 0.84
CA SER A 239 16.98 15.67 0.35
C SER A 239 15.97 16.02 -0.75
N HIS A 240 15.87 17.29 -1.14
CA HIS A 240 15.05 17.82 -2.23
C HIS A 240 13.57 17.39 -2.17
N GLN A 241 12.99 17.38 -0.96
CA GLN A 241 11.58 17.09 -0.75
C GLN A 241 10.71 18.10 -1.48
N ARG A 242 9.75 17.62 -2.29
CA ARG A 242 8.83 18.47 -3.04
C ARG A 242 7.46 17.82 -3.18
N GLN A 243 6.44 18.65 -3.12
CA GLN A 243 5.06 18.27 -3.40
C GLN A 243 4.85 18.08 -4.90
N VAL A 244 4.23 16.98 -5.30
CA VAL A 244 3.90 16.66 -6.68
C VAL A 244 2.45 17.01 -7.00
N THR A 245 1.53 16.73 -6.07
CA THR A 245 0.11 17.07 -6.21
C THR A 245 -0.30 18.14 -5.20
N ASN A 246 -1.31 18.92 -5.56
CA ASN A 246 -1.99 19.87 -4.65
C ASN A 246 -3.48 19.77 -4.97
N LEU A 247 -4.10 18.67 -4.51
CA LEU A 247 -5.47 18.33 -4.83
C LEU A 247 -6.37 18.53 -3.61
N ASP A 248 -7.60 19.00 -3.85
CA ASP A 248 -8.59 19.13 -2.77
C ASP A 248 -9.22 17.80 -2.43
N GLY A 249 -8.47 16.94 -1.73
CA GLY A 249 -8.89 15.59 -1.37
C GLY A 249 -7.79 14.82 -0.66
N ALA A 250 -8.00 13.52 -0.48
CA ALA A 250 -6.98 12.60 0.01
C ALA A 250 -6.36 11.87 -1.18
N SER A 251 -5.04 11.94 -1.32
CA SER A 251 -4.26 11.20 -2.30
C SER A 251 -3.32 10.25 -1.57
N PHE A 252 -3.30 8.96 -1.93
CA PHE A 252 -2.50 7.96 -1.23
C PHE A 252 -2.09 6.79 -2.14
N ALA A 253 -1.30 5.86 -1.59
CA ALA A 253 -0.78 4.69 -2.27
C ALA A 253 -0.06 5.03 -3.60
N PRO A 254 0.90 5.97 -3.58
CA PRO A 254 1.64 6.30 -4.78
C PRO A 254 2.60 5.18 -5.17
N TYR A 255 2.79 4.99 -6.47
CA TYR A 255 3.78 4.08 -7.03
C TYR A 255 4.38 4.67 -8.30
N PHE A 256 5.71 4.56 -8.50
CA PHE A 256 6.33 5.00 -9.74
C PHE A 256 5.93 4.09 -10.90
N HIS A 257 5.58 4.70 -12.03
CA HIS A 257 5.53 3.98 -13.29
C HIS A 257 6.93 3.46 -13.65
N PRO A 258 7.06 2.28 -14.29
CA PRO A 258 8.36 1.72 -14.65
C PRO A 258 9.28 2.61 -15.52
N ASP A 259 8.71 3.63 -16.18
CA ASP A 259 9.52 4.64 -16.89
C ASP A 259 10.31 5.58 -15.97
N GLY A 260 10.02 5.55 -14.65
CA GLY A 260 10.66 6.41 -13.65
C GLY A 260 10.30 7.90 -13.73
N LYS A 261 9.30 8.27 -14.57
CA LYS A 261 8.91 9.66 -14.82
C LYS A 261 7.50 9.98 -14.35
N ARG A 262 6.63 8.98 -14.29
CA ARG A 262 5.23 9.11 -13.91
C ARG A 262 4.97 8.40 -12.60
N ILE A 263 3.93 8.84 -11.89
CA ILE A 263 3.49 8.30 -10.61
C ILE A 263 2.00 7.99 -10.72
N ILE A 264 1.61 6.74 -10.41
CA ILE A 264 0.22 6.33 -10.24
C ILE A 264 -0.14 6.40 -8.76
N PHE A 265 -1.36 6.81 -8.45
CA PHE A 265 -1.84 6.94 -7.07
C PHE A 265 -3.37 6.89 -7.02
N ALA A 266 -3.94 6.70 -5.84
CA ALA A 266 -5.37 6.78 -5.61
C ALA A 266 -5.76 8.15 -5.05
N SER A 267 -6.88 8.73 -5.52
CA SER A 267 -7.39 10.00 -5.00
C SER A 267 -8.91 10.13 -5.13
N ASN A 268 -9.52 10.82 -4.17
CA ASN A 268 -10.92 11.21 -4.21
C ASN A 268 -11.13 12.71 -4.53
N TYR A 269 -10.15 13.40 -5.10
CA TYR A 269 -10.16 14.86 -5.25
C TYR A 269 -11.35 15.39 -6.05
N LYS A 270 -11.90 14.61 -6.99
CA LYS A 270 -13.11 15.01 -7.74
C LYS A 270 -14.35 15.06 -6.86
N ASN A 271 -14.36 14.30 -5.76
CA ASN A 271 -15.42 14.33 -4.77
C ASN A 271 -14.86 14.05 -3.37
N PRO A 272 -14.22 15.03 -2.71
CA PRO A 272 -13.50 14.85 -1.44
C PRO A 272 -14.34 14.37 -0.26
N ARG A 273 -15.67 14.44 -0.38
CA ARG A 273 -16.60 13.91 0.63
C ARG A 273 -17.01 12.48 0.37
N SER A 274 -16.68 11.95 -0.80
CA SER A 274 -16.94 10.55 -1.17
C SER A 274 -15.91 9.62 -0.55
N ARG A 275 -16.32 8.37 -0.37
CA ARG A 275 -15.40 7.25 -0.12
C ARG A 275 -14.94 6.58 -1.41
N ASN A 276 -15.39 7.09 -2.55
CA ASN A 276 -14.92 6.65 -3.85
C ASN A 276 -13.57 7.29 -4.14
N PHE A 277 -12.60 6.46 -4.47
CA PHE A 277 -11.28 6.83 -4.94
C PHE A 277 -11.09 6.23 -6.33
N ASP A 278 -10.48 7.00 -7.19
CA ASP A 278 -10.03 6.54 -8.50
C ASP A 278 -8.52 6.54 -8.58
N LEU A 279 -7.98 5.78 -9.51
CA LEU A 279 -6.55 5.81 -9.85
C LEU A 279 -6.27 6.98 -10.79
N TYR A 280 -5.17 7.66 -10.52
CA TYR A 280 -4.65 8.77 -11.32
C TYR A 280 -3.19 8.56 -11.66
N LEU A 281 -2.77 9.05 -12.81
CA LEU A 281 -1.38 9.11 -13.26
C LEU A 281 -0.97 10.57 -13.37
N VAL A 282 0.24 10.90 -12.93
CA VAL A 282 0.81 12.26 -12.99
C VAL A 282 2.29 12.18 -13.33
N ASN A 283 2.83 13.16 -14.04
CA ASN A 283 4.27 13.28 -14.19
C ASN A 283 4.91 13.61 -12.82
N SER A 284 6.12 13.14 -12.60
CA SER A 284 6.82 13.40 -11.33
C SER A 284 7.06 14.88 -11.04
N ASP A 285 6.96 15.77 -12.05
CA ASP A 285 7.00 17.24 -11.89
C ASP A 285 5.64 17.86 -11.54
N GLY A 286 4.57 17.05 -11.43
CA GLY A 286 3.21 17.48 -11.11
C GLY A 286 2.34 17.82 -12.32
N SER A 287 2.89 17.81 -13.53
CA SER A 287 2.13 18.06 -14.76
C SER A 287 1.41 16.80 -15.26
N GLY A 288 0.46 16.96 -16.21
CA GLY A 288 -0.13 15.84 -16.93
C GLY A 288 -1.00 14.91 -16.08
N LEU A 289 -1.74 15.44 -15.12
CA LEU A 289 -2.67 14.63 -14.30
C LEU A 289 -3.75 14.01 -15.17
N GLU A 290 -3.85 12.69 -15.13
CA GLU A 290 -4.80 11.87 -15.90
C GLU A 290 -5.53 10.89 -14.99
N GLN A 291 -6.85 10.73 -15.18
CA GLN A 291 -7.66 9.72 -14.51
C GLN A 291 -7.56 8.39 -15.22
N ILE A 292 -7.23 7.32 -14.50
CA ILE A 292 -7.02 5.98 -15.04
C ILE A 292 -8.26 5.09 -14.86
N THR A 293 -8.88 5.12 -13.68
CA THR A 293 -10.14 4.40 -13.43
C THR A 293 -11.31 5.36 -13.32
N THR A 294 -12.48 4.92 -13.77
CA THR A 294 -13.71 5.72 -13.78
C THR A 294 -14.91 4.95 -13.21
N ASN A 295 -14.65 3.79 -12.63
CA ASN A 295 -15.67 3.00 -11.96
C ASN A 295 -16.25 3.78 -10.76
N PRO A 296 -17.57 3.76 -10.50
CA PRO A 296 -18.16 4.49 -9.38
C PRO A 296 -17.80 3.93 -7.99
N GLU A 297 -17.07 2.82 -7.94
CA GLU A 297 -16.62 2.16 -6.71
C GLU A 297 -15.17 2.54 -6.38
N PHE A 298 -14.74 2.21 -5.15
CA PHE A 298 -13.39 2.45 -4.67
C PHE A 298 -12.34 1.68 -5.47
N ASP A 299 -11.31 2.38 -5.97
CA ASP A 299 -10.12 1.85 -6.61
C ASP A 299 -8.87 2.42 -5.93
N ALA A 300 -7.95 1.57 -5.43
CA ALA A 300 -6.74 2.03 -4.73
C ALA A 300 -5.60 1.00 -4.76
N PHE A 301 -4.46 1.38 -4.19
CA PHE A 301 -3.25 0.56 -4.06
C PHE A 301 -2.75 0.01 -5.40
N PRO A 302 -2.51 0.88 -6.38
CA PRO A 302 -2.01 0.45 -7.68
C PRO A 302 -0.53 0.09 -7.63
N MET A 303 -0.14 -0.97 -8.35
CA MET A 303 1.26 -1.29 -8.60
C MET A 303 1.43 -1.84 -10.02
N PHE A 304 2.42 -1.34 -10.74
CA PHE A 304 2.80 -1.91 -12.03
C PHE A 304 3.60 -3.20 -11.85
N SER A 305 3.43 -4.15 -12.77
CA SER A 305 4.35 -5.28 -12.87
C SER A 305 5.78 -4.79 -13.17
N PRO A 306 6.82 -5.58 -12.83
CA PRO A 306 8.20 -5.18 -13.04
C PRO A 306 8.56 -4.86 -14.52
N ASP A 307 7.84 -5.46 -15.45
CA ASP A 307 8.00 -5.20 -16.91
C ASP A 307 7.10 -4.08 -17.44
N GLY A 308 6.27 -3.47 -16.58
CA GLY A 308 5.37 -2.38 -16.91
C GLY A 308 4.15 -2.75 -17.74
N LYS A 309 3.92 -4.04 -17.98
CA LYS A 309 2.85 -4.49 -18.89
C LYS A 309 1.52 -4.76 -18.20
N GLN A 310 1.52 -4.83 -16.89
CA GLN A 310 0.31 -5.08 -16.09
C GLN A 310 0.21 -4.08 -14.95
N LEU A 311 -1.03 -3.79 -14.55
CA LEU A 311 -1.38 -3.04 -13.35
C LEU A 311 -2.21 -3.93 -12.45
N VAL A 312 -1.85 -4.03 -11.17
CA VAL A 312 -2.67 -4.61 -10.11
C VAL A 312 -3.20 -3.49 -9.23
N TRP A 313 -4.44 -3.63 -8.72
CA TRP A 313 -5.04 -2.69 -7.78
C TRP A 313 -6.13 -3.36 -6.95
N ALA A 314 -6.53 -2.73 -5.86
CA ALA A 314 -7.69 -3.12 -5.06
C ALA A 314 -8.93 -2.33 -5.48
N SER A 315 -10.07 -3.01 -5.60
CA SER A 315 -11.33 -2.38 -6.03
C SER A 315 -12.54 -3.00 -5.33
N ASN A 316 -13.58 -2.17 -5.13
CA ASN A 316 -14.88 -2.63 -4.69
C ASN A 316 -15.82 -2.98 -5.87
N ARG A 317 -15.36 -2.81 -7.12
CA ARG A 317 -16.14 -3.20 -8.30
C ARG A 317 -16.54 -4.67 -8.23
N HIS A 318 -17.77 -4.99 -8.64
CA HIS A 318 -18.34 -6.33 -8.55
C HIS A 318 -18.44 -6.94 -7.14
N GLY A 319 -18.26 -6.14 -6.09
CA GLY A 319 -18.49 -6.58 -4.71
C GLY A 319 -19.93 -7.04 -4.50
N LYS A 320 -20.11 -8.17 -3.81
CA LYS A 320 -21.44 -8.76 -3.54
C LYS A 320 -22.04 -8.28 -2.25
N VAL A 321 -21.23 -7.76 -1.36
CA VAL A 321 -21.63 -7.23 -0.06
C VAL A 321 -20.93 -5.91 0.21
N GLN A 322 -21.55 -5.05 1.00
CA GLN A 322 -20.98 -3.76 1.36
C GLN A 322 -19.60 -3.93 2.05
N GLY A 323 -18.60 -3.20 1.57
CA GLY A 323 -17.24 -3.24 2.11
C GLY A 323 -16.39 -4.40 1.59
N GLU A 324 -16.90 -5.20 0.66
CA GLU A 324 -16.08 -6.18 -0.06
C GLU A 324 -15.10 -5.44 -0.97
N THR A 325 -13.82 -5.78 -0.84
CA THR A 325 -12.74 -5.25 -1.68
C THR A 325 -11.96 -6.42 -2.25
N ASN A 326 -11.70 -6.40 -3.55
CA ASN A 326 -11.01 -7.47 -4.23
C ASN A 326 -9.79 -6.94 -5.01
N VAL A 327 -8.84 -7.83 -5.28
CA VAL A 327 -7.68 -7.54 -6.12
C VAL A 327 -8.04 -7.78 -7.57
N PHE A 328 -7.71 -6.81 -8.41
CA PHE A 328 -7.85 -6.85 -9.86
C PHE A 328 -6.49 -6.69 -10.53
N ILE A 329 -6.36 -7.25 -11.71
CA ILE A 329 -5.20 -7.09 -12.60
C ILE A 329 -5.68 -6.81 -14.01
N ALA A 330 -4.97 -5.95 -14.72
CA ALA A 330 -5.21 -5.66 -16.13
C ALA A 330 -3.91 -5.59 -16.92
N ASP A 331 -3.98 -5.82 -18.23
CA ASP A 331 -2.92 -5.46 -19.15
C ASP A 331 -2.90 -3.93 -19.29
N TRP A 332 -1.72 -3.33 -19.15
CA TRP A 332 -1.50 -1.89 -19.29
C TRP A 332 -1.25 -1.53 -20.73
N ILE A 333 -1.98 -0.54 -21.24
CA ILE A 333 -1.82 0.00 -22.58
C ILE A 333 -1.31 1.44 -22.48
N GLU A 334 -0.14 1.70 -23.03
CA GLU A 334 0.30 3.08 -23.24
C GLU A 334 -0.60 3.70 -24.32
N THR A 335 -1.18 4.86 -24.01
CA THR A 335 -1.89 5.62 -25.05
C THR A 335 -0.89 6.23 -26.01
N PRO A 336 -1.20 6.27 -27.33
CA PRO A 336 -0.33 6.86 -28.35
C PRO A 336 -0.07 8.35 -28.12
#